data_b9194e833c82d6f7911330339e71f9f8
#
_entry.id   b9194e833c82d6f7911330339e71f9f8
#
_cell.length_a   1.000
_cell.length_b   1.000
_cell.length_c   1.000
_cell.angle_alpha   90.00
_cell.angle_beta   90.00
_cell.angle_gamma   90.00
#
_symmetry.space_group_name_H-M   'P 1'
#
loop_
_entity.id
_entity.type
_entity.pdbx_description
1 polymer ?
#
loop_
_entity_poly.entity_id
_entity_poly.type
_entity_poly.pdbx_seq_one_letter_code
_entity_poly.pdbx_strand_id
1 'polypeptide(L)'
;MTKLVNSARLVELDVDVVSAAFRRFDRIFSAPYPVSLALSGGKDSLCLHDLVYRYVTTHPEVRRRLDVYFCDEEAIFPECEDCMRFAREQWASVGVSFYWLALPFKHNNCFHSLEDAETWVCFDPKARECWVREPPDFAIKSHPIFQFPGQWNFQQALAILTRGRIRVAGVRANESLQRLSAIKRALAKDGGEFRLTPSRLQYPIWDWKDSDIWLYIKERGIPYPRCYERIYAINGKRKLRISQFFSIDTAGSLARMAEYYPGLWEKICRREPNAYLAALYFESEMFRRTSRSQVSGTGGRDYKALCMDLFKSGNYAKATDVRSLLYNAVSYAVYMTPDLWRELYNILSAGDPKQRSKRAFLASLKSRLNT
;
A
#
# COMPACT_ATOMS: atom_id res chain seq x y z
N MET A 1 7.49 -27.98 -6.51
CA MET A 1 6.05 -27.59 -6.45
C MET A 1 5.82 -26.53 -5.42
N THR A 2 5.28 -25.38 -5.81
CA THR A 2 4.92 -24.30 -4.91
C THR A 2 3.48 -24.44 -4.47
N LYS A 3 3.26 -24.73 -3.24
CA LYS A 3 1.97 -24.90 -2.63
C LYS A 3 1.44 -23.67 -2.03
N LEU A 4 0.36 -23.22 -2.47
CA LEU A 4 -0.40 -22.24 -1.82
C LEU A 4 -1.34 -22.76 -0.83
N VAL A 5 -1.22 -22.45 0.26
CA VAL A 5 -1.80 -23.05 1.31
C VAL A 5 -2.51 -22.10 2.14
N ASN A 6 -3.45 -22.32 2.60
CA ASN A 6 -4.21 -21.95 3.58
C ASN A 6 -4.76 -20.86 3.73
N SER A 7 -5.49 -20.74 4.28
CA SER A 7 -6.01 -19.51 4.40
C SER A 7 -4.89 -18.59 4.38
N ALA A 8 -4.02 -19.12 4.36
CA ALA A 8 -2.89 -18.66 3.99
C ALA A 8 -2.23 -19.55 2.98
N ARG A 9 -2.82 -19.85 2.05
CA ARG A 9 -2.51 -20.87 1.30
C ARG A 9 -2.19 -20.64 -0.05
N LEU A 10 -1.35 -21.28 -0.45
CA LEU A 10 -0.62 -21.03 -1.58
C LEU A 10 -0.96 -22.01 -2.60
N VAL A 11 -1.04 -21.65 -3.77
CA VAL A 11 -1.28 -22.47 -4.89
C VAL A 11 -0.02 -23.24 -5.18
N GLU A 12 -0.11 -24.47 -5.37
CA GLU A 12 0.97 -25.29 -5.80
C GLU A 12 1.12 -25.11 -7.30
N LEU A 13 2.30 -24.71 -7.72
CA LEU A 13 2.68 -24.63 -9.12
C LEU A 13 3.67 -25.76 -9.41
N ASP A 14 3.56 -26.35 -10.59
CA ASP A 14 4.49 -27.39 -11.05
C ASP A 14 5.81 -26.83 -11.60
N VAL A 15 6.06 -25.55 -11.37
CA VAL A 15 7.25 -24.84 -11.81
C VAL A 15 7.76 -23.92 -10.72
N ASP A 16 9.04 -23.60 -10.76
CA ASP A 16 9.62 -22.60 -9.86
C ASP A 16 9.05 -21.19 -10.14
N VAL A 17 9.17 -20.30 -9.14
CA VAL A 17 8.54 -18.98 -9.19
C VAL A 17 9.09 -18.08 -10.30
N VAL A 18 10.35 -18.25 -10.70
CA VAL A 18 10.96 -17.48 -11.80
C VAL A 18 10.40 -17.93 -13.12
N SER A 19 10.38 -19.25 -13.39
CA SER A 19 9.77 -19.83 -14.59
C SER A 19 8.29 -19.48 -14.70
N ALA A 20 7.57 -19.48 -13.58
CA ALA A 20 6.17 -19.06 -13.54
C ALA A 20 6.01 -17.58 -13.92
N ALA A 21 6.91 -16.70 -13.46
CA ALA A 21 6.89 -15.30 -13.82
C ALA A 21 7.14 -15.10 -15.33
N PHE A 22 8.11 -15.83 -15.91
CA PHE A 22 8.41 -15.76 -17.34
C PHE A 22 7.24 -16.24 -18.20
N ARG A 23 6.57 -17.34 -17.86
CA ARG A 23 5.33 -17.77 -18.54
C ARG A 23 4.23 -16.71 -18.50
N ARG A 24 4.14 -15.94 -17.41
CA ARG A 24 3.20 -14.83 -17.31
C ARG A 24 3.60 -13.66 -18.20
N PHE A 25 4.91 -13.41 -18.38
CA PHE A 25 5.40 -12.42 -19.34
C PHE A 25 5.09 -12.84 -20.78
N ASP A 26 5.28 -14.12 -21.14
CA ASP A 26 4.90 -14.61 -22.46
C ASP A 26 3.44 -14.28 -22.76
N ARG A 27 2.53 -14.54 -21.83
CA ARG A 27 1.12 -14.20 -22.00
C ARG A 27 0.89 -12.68 -22.08
N ILE A 28 1.51 -11.90 -21.20
CA ILE A 28 1.32 -10.43 -21.15
C ILE A 28 1.79 -9.80 -22.45
N PHE A 29 2.95 -10.20 -22.94
CA PHE A 29 3.54 -9.62 -24.14
C PHE A 29 3.00 -10.22 -25.45
N SER A 30 2.35 -11.37 -25.43
CA SER A 30 1.60 -11.91 -26.58
C SER A 30 0.28 -11.18 -26.79
N ALA A 31 -0.29 -10.53 -25.79
CA ALA A 31 -1.50 -9.75 -25.95
C ALA A 31 -1.26 -8.52 -26.87
N PRO A 32 -2.26 -8.07 -27.66
CA PRO A 32 -2.07 -7.00 -28.67
C PRO A 32 -2.01 -5.59 -28.06
N TYR A 33 -1.85 -5.46 -26.76
CA TYR A 33 -1.87 -4.18 -26.05
C TYR A 33 -0.47 -3.73 -25.63
N PRO A 34 -0.19 -2.43 -25.59
CA PRO A 34 1.03 -1.94 -24.97
C PRO A 34 1.01 -2.22 -23.45
N VAL A 35 2.19 -2.30 -22.87
CA VAL A 35 2.41 -2.68 -21.45
C VAL A 35 3.00 -1.50 -20.70
N SER A 36 2.60 -1.32 -19.45
CA SER A 36 3.20 -0.36 -18.52
C SER A 36 3.66 -1.08 -17.26
N LEU A 37 4.94 -0.94 -16.93
CA LEU A 37 5.55 -1.45 -15.71
C LEU A 37 5.57 -0.34 -14.65
N ALA A 38 4.95 -0.57 -13.50
CA ALA A 38 5.00 0.35 -12.37
C ALA A 38 6.06 -0.10 -11.37
N LEU A 39 7.02 0.78 -11.06
CA LEU A 39 8.06 0.57 -10.06
C LEU A 39 7.82 1.48 -8.84
N SER A 40 8.20 1.01 -7.66
CA SER A 40 8.05 1.74 -6.39
C SER A 40 9.36 1.93 -5.63
N GLY A 41 10.49 1.45 -6.15
CA GLY A 41 11.77 1.46 -5.46
C GLY A 41 11.93 0.44 -4.33
N GLY A 42 10.87 -0.29 -3.97
CA GLY A 42 10.95 -1.36 -2.99
C GLY A 42 11.47 -2.69 -3.56
N LYS A 43 11.93 -3.59 -2.68
CA LYS A 43 12.55 -4.88 -3.05
C LYS A 43 11.74 -5.72 -4.05
N ASP A 44 10.42 -5.74 -3.89
CA ASP A 44 9.54 -6.54 -4.74
C ASP A 44 9.46 -5.96 -6.16
N SER A 45 9.39 -4.64 -6.27
CA SER A 45 9.40 -3.97 -7.58
C SER A 45 10.76 -4.04 -8.26
N LEU A 46 11.86 -4.13 -7.51
CA LEU A 46 13.20 -4.31 -8.06
C LEU A 46 13.42 -5.73 -8.59
N CYS A 47 12.90 -6.75 -7.92
CA CYS A 47 12.87 -8.10 -8.46
C CYS A 47 12.05 -8.15 -9.76
N LEU A 48 10.87 -7.53 -9.77
CA LEU A 48 10.04 -7.46 -10.97
C LEU A 48 10.74 -6.69 -12.09
N HIS A 49 11.45 -5.60 -11.76
CA HIS A 49 12.27 -4.85 -12.71
C HIS A 49 13.31 -5.74 -13.38
N ASP A 50 14.15 -6.47 -12.60
CA ASP A 50 15.17 -7.36 -13.16
C ASP A 50 14.55 -8.47 -14.02
N LEU A 51 13.47 -9.09 -13.58
CA LEU A 51 12.76 -10.13 -14.34
C LEU A 51 12.25 -9.60 -15.68
N VAL A 52 11.58 -8.44 -15.70
CA VAL A 52 11.08 -7.84 -16.94
C VAL A 52 12.24 -7.37 -17.81
N TYR A 53 13.28 -6.79 -17.23
CA TYR A 53 14.48 -6.36 -17.96
C TYR A 53 15.16 -7.54 -18.68
N ARG A 54 15.33 -8.67 -18.00
CA ARG A 54 15.85 -9.92 -18.60
C ARG A 54 14.97 -10.41 -19.73
N TYR A 55 13.65 -10.41 -19.52
CA TYR A 55 12.70 -10.82 -20.55
C TYR A 55 12.81 -9.93 -21.79
N VAL A 56 12.80 -8.63 -21.63
CA VAL A 56 12.90 -7.64 -22.72
C VAL A 56 14.29 -7.68 -23.43
N THR A 57 15.33 -8.07 -22.71
CA THR A 57 16.66 -8.25 -23.31
C THR A 57 16.71 -9.44 -24.25
N THR A 58 16.02 -10.54 -23.92
CA THR A 58 15.90 -11.74 -24.77
C THR A 58 14.82 -11.62 -25.83
N HIS A 59 13.87 -10.67 -25.68
CA HIS A 59 12.75 -10.42 -26.59
C HIS A 59 12.72 -8.96 -27.03
N PRO A 60 13.67 -8.50 -27.86
CA PRO A 60 13.80 -7.09 -28.22
C PRO A 60 12.59 -6.51 -28.95
N GLU A 61 11.78 -7.33 -29.59
CA GLU A 61 10.55 -6.94 -30.29
C GLU A 61 9.47 -6.34 -29.38
N VAL A 62 9.47 -6.70 -28.09
CA VAL A 62 8.49 -6.18 -27.14
C VAL A 62 8.83 -4.79 -26.59
N ARG A 63 10.07 -4.30 -26.78
CA ARG A 63 10.58 -3.03 -26.21
C ARG A 63 9.71 -1.84 -26.59
N ARG A 64 9.28 -1.76 -27.85
CA ARG A 64 8.46 -0.66 -28.38
C ARG A 64 7.07 -0.56 -27.73
N ARG A 65 6.66 -1.61 -27.04
CA ARG A 65 5.34 -1.72 -26.43
C ARG A 65 5.38 -1.56 -24.90
N LEU A 66 6.57 -1.41 -24.33
CA LEU A 66 6.78 -1.27 -22.90
C LEU A 66 7.17 0.15 -22.53
N ASP A 67 6.48 0.71 -21.55
CA ASP A 67 6.89 1.90 -20.82
C ASP A 67 7.01 1.60 -19.33
N VAL A 68 7.95 2.24 -18.67
CA VAL A 68 8.20 2.09 -17.23
C VAL A 68 7.84 3.39 -16.52
N TYR A 69 7.14 3.28 -15.40
CA TYR A 69 6.68 4.42 -14.61
C TYR A 69 7.16 4.29 -13.17
N PHE A 70 7.73 5.36 -12.65
CA PHE A 70 7.99 5.53 -11.23
C PHE A 70 7.27 6.79 -10.75
N CYS A 71 6.36 6.63 -9.79
CA CYS A 71 5.74 7.76 -9.09
C CYS A 71 6.60 8.10 -7.88
N ASP A 72 7.22 9.26 -7.95
CA ASP A 72 8.04 9.79 -6.89
C ASP A 72 7.14 10.43 -5.82
N GLU A 73 7.27 9.95 -4.60
CA GLU A 73 6.42 10.36 -3.47
C GLU A 73 7.07 11.46 -2.61
N GLU A 74 8.09 12.19 -3.12
CA GLU A 74 8.87 13.23 -2.42
C GLU A 74 9.64 12.65 -1.21
N ALA A 75 8.91 12.12 -0.23
CA ALA A 75 9.48 11.54 0.98
C ALA A 75 9.79 10.05 0.78
N ILE A 76 10.94 9.76 0.21
CA ILE A 76 11.47 8.40 0.02
C ILE A 76 12.87 8.28 0.61
N PHE A 77 13.30 7.04 0.89
CA PHE A 77 14.70 6.80 1.31
C PHE A 77 15.67 7.12 0.17
N PRO A 78 16.84 7.72 0.44
CA PRO A 78 17.84 8.00 -0.58
C PRO A 78 18.22 6.75 -1.39
N GLU A 79 18.35 5.62 -0.73
CA GLU A 79 18.69 4.35 -1.38
C GLU A 79 17.59 3.84 -2.35
N CYS A 80 16.33 4.23 -2.12
CA CYS A 80 15.26 3.95 -3.07
C CYS A 80 15.41 4.81 -4.32
N GLU A 81 15.79 6.07 -4.16
CA GLU A 81 16.10 6.96 -5.29
C GLU A 81 17.28 6.41 -6.11
N ASP A 82 18.37 5.99 -5.46
CA ASP A 82 19.56 5.42 -6.12
C ASP A 82 19.17 4.18 -6.93
N CYS A 83 18.37 3.27 -6.36
CA CYS A 83 17.88 2.09 -7.08
C CYS A 83 17.03 2.46 -8.30
N MET A 84 16.23 3.52 -8.20
CA MET A 84 15.41 3.95 -9.34
C MET A 84 16.22 4.67 -10.42
N ARG A 85 17.26 5.41 -10.05
CA ARG A 85 18.24 5.96 -11.01
C ARG A 85 18.96 4.85 -11.78
N PHE A 86 19.44 3.84 -11.08
CA PHE A 86 20.02 2.63 -11.68
C PHE A 86 19.03 1.94 -12.64
N ALA A 87 17.78 1.72 -12.21
CA ALA A 87 16.77 1.12 -13.07
C ALA A 87 16.52 1.95 -14.33
N ARG A 88 16.45 3.28 -14.22
CA ARG A 88 16.29 4.18 -15.36
C ARG A 88 17.43 4.04 -16.37
N GLU A 89 18.68 3.96 -15.91
CA GLU A 89 19.85 3.77 -16.78
C GLU A 89 19.78 2.44 -17.52
N GLN A 90 19.40 1.37 -16.83
CA GLN A 90 19.20 0.07 -17.47
C GLN A 90 18.12 0.12 -18.56
N TRP A 91 16.97 0.75 -18.29
CA TRP A 91 15.91 0.87 -19.30
C TRP A 91 16.33 1.74 -20.47
N ALA A 92 17.09 2.81 -20.25
CA ALA A 92 17.65 3.64 -21.29
C ALA A 92 18.62 2.84 -22.21
N SER A 93 19.43 1.94 -21.62
CA SER A 93 20.40 1.11 -22.39
C SER A 93 19.73 0.15 -23.39
N VAL A 94 18.46 -0.20 -23.17
CA VAL A 94 17.69 -1.06 -24.08
C VAL A 94 16.64 -0.30 -24.88
N GLY A 95 16.62 1.04 -24.80
CA GLY A 95 15.72 1.90 -25.56
C GLY A 95 14.26 1.86 -25.08
N VAL A 96 14.00 1.54 -23.81
CA VAL A 96 12.68 1.57 -23.19
C VAL A 96 12.49 2.87 -22.44
N SER A 97 11.34 3.53 -22.64
CA SER A 97 11.02 4.79 -21.98
C SER A 97 10.78 4.59 -20.48
N PHE A 98 11.46 5.40 -19.68
CA PHE A 98 11.28 5.45 -18.22
C PHE A 98 10.75 6.84 -17.82
N TYR A 99 9.54 6.87 -17.26
CA TYR A 99 8.88 8.08 -16.81
C TYR A 99 8.98 8.22 -15.29
N TRP A 100 9.82 9.16 -14.85
CA TRP A 100 9.94 9.55 -13.45
C TRP A 100 8.95 10.69 -13.20
N LEU A 101 7.90 10.43 -12.44
CA LEU A 101 6.81 11.36 -12.21
C LEU A 101 6.91 11.98 -10.82
N ALA A 102 7.40 13.22 -10.76
CA ALA A 102 7.44 14.05 -9.55
C ALA A 102 6.28 15.06 -9.61
N LEU A 103 5.07 14.55 -9.50
CA LEU A 103 3.83 15.31 -9.66
C LEU A 103 3.11 15.47 -8.31
N PRO A 104 2.26 16.48 -8.13
CA PRO A 104 1.58 16.78 -6.87
C PRO A 104 0.47 15.75 -6.55
N PHE A 105 0.87 14.51 -6.29
CA PHE A 105 -0.06 13.44 -5.93
C PHE A 105 -0.49 13.51 -4.49
N LYS A 106 -1.75 13.16 -4.27
CA LYS A 106 -2.36 13.07 -2.95
C LYS A 106 -2.07 11.72 -2.30
N HIS A 107 -1.60 11.77 -1.07
CA HIS A 107 -1.32 10.60 -0.23
C HIS A 107 -2.08 10.68 1.10
N ASN A 108 -2.28 9.52 1.73
CA ASN A 108 -2.78 9.48 3.10
C ASN A 108 -1.71 9.98 4.08
N ASN A 109 -2.14 10.76 5.07
CA ASN A 109 -1.31 11.23 6.17
C ASN A 109 -1.90 10.73 7.50
N CYS A 110 -1.16 9.87 8.20
CA CYS A 110 -1.62 9.32 9.47
C CYS A 110 -1.37 10.25 10.66
N PHE A 111 -0.65 11.35 10.48
CA PHE A 111 -0.30 12.30 11.53
C PHE A 111 -1.31 13.43 11.70
N HIS A 112 -2.17 13.65 10.73
CA HIS A 112 -3.27 14.60 10.78
C HIS A 112 -4.57 13.98 11.27
N SER A 113 -4.54 13.25 12.38
CA SER A 113 -5.76 12.59 12.90
C SER A 113 -6.71 13.55 13.62
N LEU A 114 -6.32 14.79 13.84
CA LEU A 114 -7.12 15.81 14.57
C LEU A 114 -7.77 16.82 13.63
N GLU A 115 -7.40 16.85 12.37
CA GLU A 115 -7.96 17.74 11.36
C GLU A 115 -8.59 16.95 10.22
N ASP A 116 -9.51 17.54 9.47
CA ASP A 116 -10.21 16.91 8.33
C ASP A 116 -9.25 16.52 7.16
N ALA A 117 -7.98 16.92 7.22
CA ALA A 117 -6.98 16.64 6.20
C ALA A 117 -6.15 15.39 6.51
N GLU A 118 -6.75 14.20 6.43
CA GLU A 118 -6.02 12.92 6.50
C GLU A 118 -5.06 12.69 5.31
N THR A 119 -4.69 13.76 4.61
CA THR A 119 -3.92 13.66 3.36
C THR A 119 -2.86 14.74 3.29
N TRP A 120 -1.77 14.42 2.59
CA TRP A 120 -0.75 15.39 2.18
C TRP A 120 -0.51 15.27 0.66
N VAL A 121 0.08 16.29 0.08
CA VAL A 121 0.40 16.35 -1.35
C VAL A 121 1.91 16.36 -1.51
N CYS A 122 2.47 15.36 -2.17
CA CYS A 122 3.89 15.37 -2.51
C CYS A 122 4.18 16.44 -3.56
N PHE A 123 5.35 17.01 -3.52
CA PHE A 123 5.78 18.08 -4.42
C PHE A 123 4.76 19.21 -4.57
N ASP A 124 4.04 19.55 -3.50
CA ASP A 124 3.11 20.68 -3.49
C ASP A 124 3.89 21.98 -3.73
N PRO A 125 3.61 22.72 -4.81
CA PRO A 125 4.31 23.97 -5.10
C PRO A 125 4.20 25.00 -3.97
N LYS A 126 3.11 24.98 -3.19
CA LYS A 126 2.91 25.88 -2.04
C LYS A 126 3.82 25.55 -0.86
N ALA A 127 4.30 24.33 -0.77
CA ALA A 127 5.18 23.85 0.30
C ALA A 127 6.62 23.62 -0.18
N ARG A 128 7.03 24.22 -1.30
CA ARG A 128 8.33 23.95 -1.93
C ARG A 128 9.51 24.15 -0.99
N GLU A 129 9.49 25.17 -0.15
CA GLU A 129 10.56 25.43 0.80
C GLU A 129 10.75 24.33 1.86
N CYS A 130 9.72 23.50 2.04
CA CYS A 130 9.69 22.41 3.00
C CYS A 130 9.78 21.03 2.35
N TRP A 131 9.93 20.92 1.04
CA TRP A 131 10.06 19.60 0.41
C TRP A 131 11.15 18.78 1.07
N VAL A 132 10.87 17.50 1.28
CA VAL A 132 11.85 16.56 1.87
C VAL A 132 13.10 16.47 0.99
N ARG A 133 12.90 16.55 -0.33
CA ARG A 133 13.98 16.63 -1.33
C ARG A 133 13.50 17.25 -2.63
N GLU A 134 14.44 17.76 -3.42
CA GLU A 134 14.17 18.14 -4.81
C GLU A 134 14.14 16.90 -5.70
N PRO A 135 13.21 16.80 -6.65
CA PRO A 135 13.21 15.73 -7.63
C PRO A 135 14.37 15.90 -8.61
N PRO A 136 14.83 14.80 -9.25
CA PRO A 136 15.87 14.88 -10.27
C PRO A 136 15.49 15.83 -11.42
N ASP A 137 16.48 16.43 -12.08
CA ASP A 137 16.20 17.38 -13.18
C ASP A 137 15.48 16.75 -14.36
N PHE A 138 15.73 15.49 -14.61
CA PHE A 138 15.06 14.72 -15.66
C PHE A 138 13.63 14.28 -15.29
N ALA A 139 13.17 14.48 -14.05
CA ALA A 139 11.83 14.11 -13.63
C ALA A 139 10.77 15.01 -14.29
N ILE A 140 9.63 14.41 -14.58
CA ILE A 140 8.46 15.11 -15.07
C ILE A 140 7.81 15.81 -13.87
N LYS A 141 7.96 17.14 -13.80
CA LYS A 141 7.52 17.99 -12.69
C LYS A 141 6.15 18.66 -12.95
N SER A 142 5.63 18.54 -14.17
CA SER A 142 4.32 19.08 -14.54
C SER A 142 3.65 18.19 -15.61
N HIS A 143 2.34 18.16 -15.59
CA HIS A 143 1.56 17.44 -16.57
C HIS A 143 0.20 18.12 -16.77
N PRO A 144 -0.31 18.27 -18.01
CA PRO A 144 -1.55 19.02 -18.28
C PRO A 144 -2.77 18.55 -17.47
N ILE A 145 -2.87 17.24 -17.19
CA ILE A 145 -4.00 16.66 -16.46
C ILE A 145 -3.85 16.86 -14.93
N PHE A 146 -2.61 17.02 -14.40
CA PHE A 146 -2.34 17.05 -12.97
C PHE A 146 -1.89 18.43 -12.49
N GLN A 147 -2.60 19.46 -12.93
CA GLN A 147 -2.27 20.87 -12.61
C GLN A 147 -2.63 21.26 -11.19
N PHE A 148 -3.60 20.61 -10.57
CA PHE A 148 -4.10 20.97 -9.24
C PHE A 148 -3.53 20.05 -8.17
N PRO A 149 -2.72 20.56 -7.22
CA PRO A 149 -2.20 19.77 -6.12
C PRO A 149 -3.31 19.04 -5.34
N GLY A 150 -3.10 17.77 -5.05
CA GLY A 150 -4.02 16.99 -4.23
C GLY A 150 -5.31 16.52 -4.89
N GLN A 151 -5.52 16.79 -6.17
CA GLN A 151 -6.70 16.31 -6.89
C GLN A 151 -6.68 14.79 -7.12
N TRP A 152 -5.51 14.22 -7.40
CA TRP A 152 -5.33 12.83 -7.79
C TRP A 152 -4.40 12.08 -6.83
N ASN A 153 -4.78 10.88 -6.42
CA ASN A 153 -3.80 9.96 -5.87
C ASN A 153 -3.01 9.27 -7.01
N PHE A 154 -1.83 8.73 -6.69
CA PHE A 154 -0.96 8.14 -7.70
C PHE A 154 -1.61 6.97 -8.46
N GLN A 155 -2.52 6.20 -7.83
CA GLN A 155 -3.21 5.08 -8.49
C GLN A 155 -4.20 5.59 -9.55
N GLN A 156 -4.93 6.66 -9.25
CA GLN A 156 -5.82 7.32 -10.20
C GLN A 156 -5.02 7.94 -11.35
N ALA A 157 -3.92 8.60 -11.02
CA ALA A 157 -3.03 9.20 -12.01
C ALA A 157 -2.45 8.15 -12.97
N LEU A 158 -1.89 7.06 -12.44
CA LEU A 158 -1.41 5.95 -13.27
C LEU A 158 -2.52 5.31 -14.10
N ALA A 159 -3.74 5.19 -13.57
CA ALA A 159 -4.86 4.65 -14.34
C ALA A 159 -5.22 5.52 -15.56
N ILE A 160 -5.05 6.83 -15.44
CA ILE A 160 -5.25 7.77 -16.55
C ILE A 160 -4.08 7.71 -17.53
N LEU A 161 -2.85 7.81 -17.04
CA LEU A 161 -1.62 7.81 -17.86
C LEU A 161 -1.43 6.51 -18.64
N THR A 162 -1.86 5.40 -18.07
CA THR A 162 -1.73 4.06 -18.67
C THR A 162 -3.03 3.53 -19.27
N ARG A 163 -3.95 4.43 -19.61
CA ARG A 163 -5.20 4.03 -20.28
C ARG A 163 -4.90 3.31 -21.60
N GLY A 164 -5.58 2.20 -21.84
CA GLY A 164 -5.35 1.37 -23.03
C GLY A 164 -4.15 0.41 -22.93
N ARG A 165 -3.41 0.42 -21.83
CA ARG A 165 -2.23 -0.44 -21.60
C ARG A 165 -2.53 -1.54 -20.58
N ILE A 166 -1.87 -2.68 -20.70
CA ILE A 166 -1.82 -3.67 -19.60
C ILE A 166 -0.84 -3.13 -18.56
N ARG A 167 -1.27 -3.07 -17.29
CA ARG A 167 -0.45 -2.58 -16.19
C ARG A 167 0.20 -3.74 -15.43
N VAL A 168 1.50 -3.67 -15.21
CA VAL A 168 2.27 -4.68 -14.48
C VAL A 168 2.83 -4.09 -13.19
N ALA A 169 2.65 -4.76 -12.08
CA ALA A 169 3.10 -4.32 -10.76
C ALA A 169 3.59 -5.46 -9.88
N GLY A 170 4.57 -5.16 -9.01
CA GLY A 170 5.20 -6.10 -8.10
C GLY A 170 4.40 -6.34 -6.82
N VAL A 171 3.15 -6.79 -6.94
CA VAL A 171 2.29 -7.09 -5.79
C VAL A 171 2.28 -8.59 -5.53
N ARG A 172 2.46 -8.98 -4.26
CA ARG A 172 2.48 -10.37 -3.82
C ARG A 172 1.32 -10.69 -2.87
N ALA A 173 0.78 -11.90 -3.01
CA ALA A 173 -0.28 -12.40 -2.12
C ALA A 173 0.19 -12.52 -0.66
N ASN A 174 1.48 -12.82 -0.47
CA ASN A 174 2.07 -13.04 0.85
C ASN A 174 2.30 -11.75 1.69
N GLU A 175 2.10 -10.57 1.11
CA GLU A 175 2.32 -9.32 1.83
C GLU A 175 1.21 -8.98 2.84
N SER A 176 -0.02 -9.34 2.56
CA SER A 176 -1.13 -9.13 3.48
C SER A 176 -2.36 -9.99 3.13
N LEU A 177 -3.20 -10.26 4.14
CA LEU A 177 -4.47 -10.97 3.92
C LEU A 177 -5.40 -10.24 2.93
N GLN A 178 -5.34 -8.91 2.89
CA GLN A 178 -6.13 -8.12 1.95
C GLN A 178 -5.66 -8.36 0.51
N ARG A 179 -4.32 -8.36 0.27
CA ARG A 179 -3.76 -8.66 -1.06
C ARG A 179 -4.03 -10.09 -1.48
N LEU A 180 -3.85 -11.05 -0.57
CA LEU A 180 -4.21 -12.46 -0.82
C LEU A 180 -5.67 -12.59 -1.24
N SER A 181 -6.59 -11.99 -0.49
CA SER A 181 -8.03 -12.05 -0.78
C SER A 181 -8.38 -11.37 -2.11
N ALA A 182 -7.74 -10.25 -2.43
CA ALA A 182 -7.96 -9.54 -3.69
C ALA A 182 -7.46 -10.34 -4.89
N ILE A 183 -6.26 -10.93 -4.78
CA ILE A 183 -5.66 -11.78 -5.82
C ILE A 183 -6.50 -13.04 -6.03
N LYS A 184 -6.86 -13.75 -4.94
CA LYS A 184 -7.72 -14.94 -5.04
C LYS A 184 -9.05 -14.66 -5.74
N ARG A 185 -9.71 -13.56 -5.37
CA ARG A 185 -10.98 -13.17 -6.01
C ARG A 185 -10.80 -12.84 -7.50
N ALA A 186 -9.70 -12.17 -7.85
CA ALA A 186 -9.41 -11.86 -9.24
C ALA A 186 -9.14 -13.13 -10.05
N LEU A 187 -8.32 -14.04 -9.54
CA LEU A 187 -8.02 -15.32 -10.19
C LEU A 187 -9.26 -16.21 -10.33
N ALA A 188 -10.07 -16.32 -9.28
CA ALA A 188 -11.31 -17.08 -9.32
C ALA A 188 -12.31 -16.54 -10.35
N LYS A 189 -12.42 -15.20 -10.45
CA LYS A 189 -13.29 -14.54 -11.43
C LYS A 189 -12.81 -14.75 -12.87
N ASP A 190 -11.51 -14.82 -13.07
CA ASP A 190 -10.88 -14.84 -14.38
C ASP A 190 -10.47 -16.29 -14.81
N GLY A 191 -10.95 -17.33 -14.13
CA GLY A 191 -10.70 -18.73 -14.49
C GLY A 191 -9.31 -19.27 -14.12
N GLY A 192 -8.69 -18.71 -13.06
CA GLY A 192 -7.38 -19.15 -12.55
C GLY A 192 -6.19 -18.32 -13.01
N GLU A 193 -6.40 -17.42 -13.97
CA GLU A 193 -5.37 -16.51 -14.48
C GLU A 193 -5.93 -15.09 -14.61
N PHE A 194 -5.06 -14.08 -14.45
CA PHE A 194 -5.51 -12.69 -14.64
C PHE A 194 -5.89 -12.41 -16.08
N ARG A 195 -7.07 -11.82 -16.27
CA ARG A 195 -7.56 -11.45 -17.60
C ARG A 195 -6.69 -10.35 -18.20
N LEU A 196 -6.25 -10.56 -19.45
CA LEU A 196 -5.42 -9.64 -20.21
C LEU A 196 -6.28 -8.65 -20.98
N THR A 197 -6.65 -7.57 -20.33
CA THR A 197 -7.40 -6.45 -20.95
C THR A 197 -6.75 -5.12 -20.58
N PRO A 198 -6.91 -4.09 -21.43
CA PRO A 198 -6.39 -2.75 -21.12
C PRO A 198 -6.82 -2.26 -19.74
N SER A 199 -5.93 -1.53 -19.08
CA SER A 199 -6.10 -0.99 -17.72
C SER A 199 -6.23 -2.04 -16.61
N ARG A 200 -6.15 -3.34 -16.92
CA ARG A 200 -6.11 -4.40 -15.93
C ARG A 200 -4.69 -4.56 -15.35
N LEU A 201 -4.62 -4.72 -14.03
CA LEU A 201 -3.36 -5.00 -13.33
C LEU A 201 -3.00 -6.47 -13.44
N GLN A 202 -1.75 -6.71 -13.78
CA GLN A 202 -1.10 -8.01 -13.79
C GLN A 202 -0.06 -8.07 -12.69
N TYR A 203 0.03 -9.19 -12.01
CA TYR A 203 0.94 -9.40 -10.88
C TYR A 203 1.84 -10.62 -11.14
N PRO A 204 2.89 -10.51 -11.96
CA PRO A 204 3.70 -11.66 -12.39
C PRO A 204 4.37 -12.42 -11.25
N ILE A 205 4.63 -11.75 -10.13
CA ILE A 205 5.27 -12.31 -8.93
C ILE A 205 4.28 -12.50 -7.76
N TRP A 206 2.98 -12.61 -8.05
CA TRP A 206 1.95 -12.66 -7.01
C TRP A 206 2.08 -13.83 -6.04
N ASP A 207 2.66 -14.93 -6.46
CA ASP A 207 2.87 -16.18 -5.73
C ASP A 207 4.20 -16.24 -4.96
N TRP A 208 5.08 -15.23 -5.15
CA TRP A 208 6.38 -15.19 -4.48
C TRP A 208 6.25 -14.96 -2.98
N LYS A 209 7.08 -15.68 -2.20
CA LYS A 209 7.27 -15.47 -0.76
C LYS A 209 8.33 -14.39 -0.53
N ASP A 210 8.41 -13.92 0.70
CA ASP A 210 9.48 -12.97 1.09
C ASP A 210 10.88 -13.60 0.98
N SER A 211 10.99 -14.90 1.28
CA SER A 211 12.21 -15.68 1.06
C SER A 211 12.65 -15.72 -0.40
N ASP A 212 11.70 -15.86 -1.33
CA ASP A 212 12.00 -15.94 -2.77
C ASP A 212 12.55 -14.60 -3.29
N ILE A 213 12.00 -13.48 -2.80
CA ILE A 213 12.47 -12.14 -3.10
C ILE A 213 13.92 -11.97 -2.66
N TRP A 214 14.23 -12.29 -1.39
CA TRP A 214 15.59 -12.11 -0.87
C TRP A 214 16.60 -13.07 -1.49
N LEU A 215 16.20 -14.31 -1.76
CA LEU A 215 17.05 -15.28 -2.47
C LEU A 215 17.35 -14.78 -3.88
N TYR A 216 16.34 -14.32 -4.61
CA TYR A 216 16.50 -13.80 -5.96
C TYR A 216 17.41 -12.56 -5.99
N ILE A 217 17.23 -11.61 -5.08
CA ILE A 217 18.12 -10.44 -4.94
C ILE A 217 19.56 -10.88 -4.74
N LYS A 218 19.81 -11.84 -3.83
CA LYS A 218 21.13 -12.36 -3.53
C LYS A 218 21.76 -13.08 -4.73
N GLU A 219 21.03 -13.99 -5.35
CA GLU A 219 21.54 -14.79 -6.48
C GLU A 219 21.83 -13.93 -7.72
N ARG A 220 21.02 -12.89 -7.91
CA ARG A 220 21.16 -11.99 -9.06
C ARG A 220 22.07 -10.80 -8.81
N GLY A 221 22.47 -10.55 -7.58
CA GLY A 221 23.24 -9.35 -7.22
C GLY A 221 22.48 -8.04 -7.49
N ILE A 222 21.14 -8.04 -7.34
CA ILE A 222 20.32 -6.87 -7.64
C ILE A 222 20.57 -5.79 -6.59
N PRO A 223 20.84 -4.53 -6.99
CA PRO A 223 20.85 -3.41 -6.06
C PRO A 223 19.51 -3.29 -5.35
N TYR A 224 19.54 -3.15 -4.04
CA TYR A 224 18.35 -2.95 -3.22
C TYR A 224 18.57 -1.85 -2.17
N PRO A 225 17.52 -1.17 -1.72
CA PRO A 225 17.66 -0.12 -0.71
C PRO A 225 18.14 -0.69 0.63
N ARG A 226 19.32 -0.27 1.08
CA ARG A 226 19.89 -0.72 2.35
C ARG A 226 19.12 -0.24 3.59
N CYS A 227 18.16 0.63 3.41
CA CYS A 227 17.21 0.97 4.47
C CYS A 227 16.47 -0.27 5.03
N TYR A 228 16.33 -1.34 4.26
CA TYR A 228 15.80 -2.61 4.76
C TYR A 228 16.65 -3.22 5.88
N GLU A 229 17.97 -3.11 5.80
CA GLU A 229 18.87 -3.60 6.84
C GLU A 229 18.69 -2.81 8.13
N ARG A 230 18.58 -1.49 8.01
CA ARG A 230 18.34 -0.58 9.13
C ARG A 230 16.94 -0.80 9.76
N ILE A 231 15.91 -0.96 8.92
CA ILE A 231 14.56 -1.30 9.38
C ILE A 231 14.55 -2.66 10.09
N TYR A 232 15.33 -3.62 9.60
CA TYR A 232 15.48 -4.92 10.25
C TYR A 232 16.14 -4.79 11.63
N ALA A 233 17.19 -4.00 11.74
CA ALA A 233 17.86 -3.73 13.01
C ALA A 233 16.91 -3.09 14.05
N ILE A 234 15.98 -2.24 13.58
CA ILE A 234 14.98 -1.57 14.44
C ILE A 234 13.86 -2.53 14.88
N ASN A 235 13.27 -3.23 13.91
CA ASN A 235 12.01 -3.96 14.08
C ASN A 235 12.20 -5.47 14.23
N GLY A 236 13.44 -5.97 14.13
CA GLY A 236 13.72 -7.40 14.06
C GLY A 236 13.09 -8.05 12.81
N LYS A 237 12.79 -9.35 12.90
CA LYS A 237 12.19 -10.13 11.80
C LYS A 237 10.77 -9.70 11.41
N ARG A 238 10.23 -8.65 12.03
CA ARG A 238 8.88 -8.19 11.74
C ARG A 238 8.88 -7.32 10.48
N LYS A 239 8.23 -7.83 9.43
CA LYS A 239 7.81 -7.14 8.21
C LYS A 239 8.77 -6.08 7.66
N LEU A 240 9.78 -6.53 6.94
CA LEU A 240 10.63 -5.64 6.14
C LEU A 240 9.82 -5.09 4.96
N ARG A 241 9.19 -3.95 5.20
CA ARG A 241 8.37 -3.27 4.22
C ARG A 241 8.74 -1.79 4.20
N ILE A 242 9.00 -1.27 3.02
CA ILE A 242 9.06 0.16 2.76
C ILE A 242 7.67 0.60 2.32
N SER A 243 7.17 1.60 2.98
CA SER A 243 5.90 2.25 2.68
C SER A 243 6.13 3.76 2.69
N GLN A 244 5.19 4.52 2.18
CA GLN A 244 5.19 5.96 2.27
C GLN A 244 5.38 6.43 3.73
N PHE A 245 6.23 7.43 3.97
CA PHE A 245 6.60 7.86 5.33
C PHE A 245 5.42 8.28 6.20
N PHE A 246 4.43 8.95 5.63
CA PHE A 246 3.26 9.40 6.37
C PHE A 246 2.13 8.37 6.43
N SER A 247 2.39 7.12 6.05
CA SER A 247 1.45 6.03 6.21
C SER A 247 1.52 5.41 7.61
N ILE A 248 0.42 4.87 8.08
CA ILE A 248 0.34 4.16 9.36
C ILE A 248 1.29 2.94 9.44
N ASP A 249 1.64 2.37 8.29
CA ASP A 249 2.56 1.23 8.22
C ASP A 249 4.00 1.64 8.55
N THR A 250 4.35 2.90 8.36
CA THR A 250 5.69 3.45 8.59
C THR A 250 5.81 4.18 9.92
N ALA A 251 4.71 4.62 10.50
CA ALA A 251 4.70 5.41 11.73
C ALA A 251 5.55 4.79 12.87
N GLY A 252 5.50 3.44 13.02
CA GLY A 252 6.31 2.74 14.00
C GLY A 252 7.82 2.77 13.77
N SER A 253 8.23 2.90 12.52
CA SER A 253 9.65 2.99 12.16
C SER A 253 10.17 4.42 12.27
N LEU A 254 9.30 5.42 12.16
CA LEU A 254 9.65 6.84 12.24
C LEU A 254 10.23 7.21 13.60
N ALA A 255 9.70 6.64 14.69
CA ALA A 255 10.16 6.92 16.03
C ALA A 255 11.67 6.74 16.21
N ARG A 256 12.27 5.81 15.44
CA ARG A 256 13.71 5.51 15.50
C ARG A 256 14.46 5.97 14.25
N MET A 257 13.80 6.64 13.33
CA MET A 257 14.44 7.14 12.10
C MET A 257 15.53 8.17 12.40
N ALA A 258 15.35 8.99 13.46
CA ALA A 258 16.34 9.95 13.91
C ALA A 258 17.71 9.32 14.19
N GLU A 259 17.77 8.05 14.64
CA GLU A 259 19.01 7.34 14.92
C GLU A 259 19.78 6.94 13.65
N TYR A 260 19.05 6.62 12.59
CA TYR A 260 19.61 6.02 11.37
C TYR A 260 19.67 6.97 10.17
N TYR A 261 18.78 7.95 10.14
CA TYR A 261 18.66 8.96 9.08
C TYR A 261 18.40 10.35 9.66
N PRO A 262 19.30 10.91 10.51
CA PRO A 262 19.03 12.17 11.19
C PRO A 262 18.70 13.32 10.24
N GLY A 263 19.44 13.47 9.14
CA GLY A 263 19.19 14.52 8.15
C GLY A 263 17.89 14.34 7.35
N LEU A 264 17.47 13.10 7.10
CA LEU A 264 16.17 12.81 6.48
C LEU A 264 15.05 13.07 7.48
N TRP A 265 15.24 12.67 8.73
CA TRP A 265 14.29 12.89 9.81
C TRP A 265 14.00 14.38 10.04
N GLU A 266 15.03 15.21 10.07
CA GLU A 266 14.88 16.66 10.17
C GLU A 266 14.02 17.24 9.04
N LYS A 267 14.27 16.83 7.80
CA LYS A 267 13.48 17.23 6.63
C LYS A 267 12.03 16.75 6.72
N ILE A 268 11.80 15.54 7.19
CA ILE A 268 10.46 14.99 7.40
C ILE A 268 9.70 15.81 8.45
N CYS A 269 10.34 16.12 9.60
CA CYS A 269 9.72 16.93 10.64
C CYS A 269 9.44 18.37 10.19
N ARG A 270 10.30 18.94 9.34
CA ARG A 270 10.04 20.26 8.74
C ARG A 270 8.86 20.22 7.77
N ARG A 271 8.73 19.13 6.99
CA ARG A 271 7.64 18.95 6.02
C ARG A 271 6.31 18.62 6.69
N GLU A 272 6.35 17.85 7.76
CA GLU A 272 5.20 17.39 8.54
C GLU A 272 5.53 17.44 10.03
N PRO A 273 5.30 18.60 10.70
CA PRO A 273 5.65 18.78 12.10
C PRO A 273 5.04 17.74 13.06
N ASN A 274 3.84 17.25 12.74
CA ASN A 274 3.18 16.22 13.53
C ASN A 274 3.93 14.87 13.52
N ALA A 275 4.85 14.64 12.58
CA ALA A 275 5.70 13.44 12.56
C ALA A 275 6.58 13.35 13.80
N TYR A 276 7.07 14.48 14.32
CA TYR A 276 7.84 14.53 15.56
C TYR A 276 7.00 14.12 16.77
N LEU A 277 5.77 14.63 16.87
CA LEU A 277 4.84 14.24 17.94
C LEU A 277 4.47 12.76 17.83
N ALA A 278 4.24 12.26 16.62
CA ALA A 278 3.98 10.85 16.40
C ALA A 278 5.15 9.96 16.84
N ALA A 279 6.39 10.37 16.59
CA ALA A 279 7.57 9.63 17.03
C ALA A 279 7.68 9.58 18.58
N LEU A 280 7.40 10.69 19.25
CA LEU A 280 7.44 10.75 20.72
C LEU A 280 6.34 9.91 21.37
N TYR A 281 5.15 9.92 20.80
CA TYR A 281 3.98 9.30 21.42
C TYR A 281 3.53 8.00 20.73
N PHE A 282 4.34 7.47 19.81
CA PHE A 282 3.99 6.27 19.05
C PHE A 282 3.64 5.06 19.92
N GLU A 283 4.30 4.91 21.04
CA GLU A 283 4.03 3.83 22.01
C GLU A 283 2.89 4.14 22.97
N SER A 284 2.42 5.40 23.01
CA SER A 284 1.30 5.80 23.86
C SER A 284 -0.04 5.34 23.27
N GLU A 285 -1.06 5.26 24.12
CA GLU A 285 -2.43 4.93 23.70
C GLU A 285 -3.00 5.90 22.65
N MET A 286 -2.49 7.11 22.57
CA MET A 286 -2.91 8.15 21.63
C MET A 286 -2.65 7.73 20.17
N PHE A 287 -1.56 7.02 19.87
CA PHE A 287 -1.24 6.50 18.54
C PHE A 287 -1.50 4.99 18.41
N ARG A 288 -1.48 4.27 19.50
CA ARG A 288 -1.98 2.90 19.54
C ARG A 288 -3.51 2.92 19.49
N ARG A 289 -4.09 3.37 18.39
CA ARG A 289 -5.43 2.93 18.01
C ARG A 289 -5.35 1.43 17.73
N THR A 290 -5.12 0.68 18.76
CA THR A 290 -5.41 -0.71 18.76
C THR A 290 -6.91 -0.82 18.57
N SER A 291 -7.30 -1.40 17.47
CA SER A 291 -8.59 -2.03 17.30
C SER A 291 -8.85 -3.11 18.37
N ARG A 292 -8.05 -3.10 19.43
CA ARG A 292 -8.10 -3.93 20.63
C ARG A 292 -7.46 -3.17 21.78
N SER A 293 -8.05 -2.09 22.22
CA SER A 293 -7.98 -1.83 23.63
C SER A 293 -8.75 -2.98 24.30
N GLN A 294 -8.05 -4.02 24.63
CA GLN A 294 -8.42 -4.81 25.78
C GLN A 294 -8.34 -3.85 26.97
N VAL A 295 -9.36 -3.07 27.17
CA VAL A 295 -9.69 -2.62 28.50
C VAL A 295 -10.11 -3.90 29.20
N SER A 296 -9.13 -4.60 29.75
CA SER A 296 -9.32 -5.58 30.80
C SER A 296 -9.74 -4.83 32.06
N GLY A 297 -10.89 -4.23 31.99
CA GLY A 297 -11.64 -3.69 33.09
C GLY A 297 -12.96 -4.41 33.06
N THR A 298 -13.09 -5.46 33.82
CA THR A 298 -14.32 -6.17 34.20
C THR A 298 -15.20 -5.28 35.08
N GLY A 299 -15.46 -4.05 34.66
CA GLY A 299 -16.52 -3.21 35.18
C GLY A 299 -17.67 -3.29 34.19
N GLY A 300 -18.80 -3.86 34.58
CA GLY A 300 -19.96 -4.12 33.75
C GLY A 300 -20.59 -2.87 33.11
N ARG A 301 -19.91 -2.30 32.12
CA ARG A 301 -20.48 -1.22 31.30
C ARG A 301 -21.51 -1.82 30.34
N ASP A 302 -22.72 -1.33 30.41
CA ASP A 302 -23.74 -1.66 29.42
C ASP A 302 -23.48 -0.91 28.11
N TYR A 303 -22.67 -1.52 27.24
CA TYR A 303 -22.33 -0.95 25.93
C TYR A 303 -23.56 -0.79 25.02
N LYS A 304 -24.64 -1.57 25.24
CA LYS A 304 -25.90 -1.39 24.53
C LYS A 304 -26.54 -0.06 24.89
N ALA A 305 -26.65 0.22 26.18
CA ALA A 305 -27.18 1.50 26.66
C ALA A 305 -26.33 2.67 26.15
N LEU A 306 -25.01 2.58 26.25
CA LEU A 306 -24.10 3.61 25.74
C LEU A 306 -24.24 3.85 24.23
N CYS A 307 -24.39 2.80 23.42
CA CYS A 307 -24.66 2.96 21.98
C CYS A 307 -26.00 3.67 21.74
N MET A 308 -27.04 3.28 22.47
CA MET A 308 -28.38 3.89 22.32
C MET A 308 -28.37 5.37 22.73
N ASP A 309 -27.60 5.74 23.74
CA ASP A 309 -27.43 7.14 24.16
C ASP A 309 -26.69 7.95 23.11
N LEU A 310 -25.64 7.40 22.51
CA LEU A 310 -24.95 8.05 21.38
C LEU A 310 -25.87 8.24 20.17
N PHE A 311 -26.70 7.25 19.86
CA PHE A 311 -27.68 7.37 18.78
C PHE A 311 -28.74 8.44 19.08
N LYS A 312 -29.24 8.53 20.31
CA LYS A 312 -30.26 9.51 20.73
C LYS A 312 -29.68 10.93 20.78
N SER A 313 -28.49 11.09 21.36
CA SER A 313 -27.86 12.40 21.51
C SER A 313 -27.27 12.96 20.21
N GLY A 314 -27.05 12.12 19.22
CA GLY A 314 -26.33 12.49 17.99
C GLY A 314 -24.85 12.79 18.21
N ASN A 315 -24.31 12.51 19.40
CA ASN A 315 -22.93 12.84 19.79
C ASN A 315 -21.95 11.72 19.39
N TYR A 316 -21.90 11.42 18.10
CA TYR A 316 -21.01 10.42 17.52
C TYR A 316 -20.06 11.04 16.49
N ALA A 317 -18.98 10.35 16.18
CA ALA A 317 -17.97 10.83 15.24
C ALA A 317 -18.55 11.05 13.83
N LYS A 318 -18.37 12.24 13.26
CA LYS A 318 -18.98 12.67 11.99
C LYS A 318 -18.68 11.76 10.78
N ALA A 319 -17.54 11.10 10.76
CA ALA A 319 -17.11 10.22 9.68
C ALA A 319 -17.76 8.81 9.73
N THR A 320 -18.72 8.59 10.61
CA THR A 320 -19.36 7.28 10.82
C THR A 320 -20.70 7.22 10.10
N ASP A 321 -20.93 6.16 9.31
CA ASP A 321 -22.24 5.90 8.70
C ASP A 321 -23.22 5.33 9.76
N VAL A 322 -23.74 6.23 10.57
CA VAL A 322 -24.58 5.92 11.72
C VAL A 322 -25.90 5.27 11.30
N ARG A 323 -26.49 5.69 10.19
CA ARG A 323 -27.77 5.13 9.72
C ARG A 323 -27.66 3.64 9.45
N SER A 324 -26.62 3.24 8.73
CA SER A 324 -26.38 1.83 8.43
C SER A 324 -26.04 1.01 9.68
N LEU A 325 -25.24 1.58 10.60
CA LEU A 325 -24.89 0.92 11.85
C LEU A 325 -26.12 0.75 12.77
N LEU A 326 -26.92 1.80 12.93
CA LEU A 326 -28.16 1.75 13.72
C LEU A 326 -29.14 0.73 13.14
N TYR A 327 -29.37 0.77 11.83
CA TYR A 327 -30.25 -0.18 11.15
C TYR A 327 -29.85 -1.62 11.42
N ASN A 328 -28.56 -1.96 11.23
CA ASN A 328 -28.08 -3.32 11.46
C ASN A 328 -28.16 -3.72 12.95
N ALA A 329 -27.80 -2.82 13.87
CA ALA A 329 -27.83 -3.11 15.30
C ALA A 329 -29.27 -3.36 15.81
N VAL A 330 -30.25 -2.64 15.29
CA VAL A 330 -31.67 -2.79 15.66
C VAL A 330 -32.30 -4.00 14.96
N SER A 331 -32.09 -4.14 13.65
CA SER A 331 -32.68 -5.23 12.86
C SER A 331 -32.16 -6.61 13.29
N TYR A 332 -30.95 -6.67 13.81
CA TYR A 332 -30.30 -7.91 14.23
C TYR A 332 -29.97 -7.93 15.72
N ALA A 333 -30.73 -7.24 16.53
CA ALA A 333 -30.51 -7.09 17.99
C ALA A 333 -30.35 -8.43 18.74
N VAL A 334 -31.06 -9.48 18.30
CA VAL A 334 -30.99 -10.83 18.87
C VAL A 334 -29.59 -11.46 18.72
N TYR A 335 -28.88 -11.10 17.68
CA TYR A 335 -27.52 -11.61 17.38
C TYR A 335 -26.41 -10.71 17.92
N MET A 336 -26.77 -9.59 18.54
CA MET A 336 -25.83 -8.63 19.12
C MET A 336 -25.32 -9.11 20.48
N THR A 337 -24.11 -9.63 20.50
CA THR A 337 -23.41 -10.01 21.75
C THR A 337 -22.84 -8.78 22.47
N PRO A 338 -22.47 -8.89 23.77
CA PRO A 338 -21.77 -7.81 24.49
C PRO A 338 -20.53 -7.30 23.77
N ASP A 339 -19.77 -8.19 23.12
CA ASP A 339 -18.57 -7.82 22.34
C ASP A 339 -18.93 -7.03 21.09
N LEU A 340 -20.00 -7.38 20.37
CA LEU A 340 -20.50 -6.62 19.22
C LEU A 340 -21.04 -5.24 19.64
N TRP A 341 -21.69 -5.13 20.78
CA TRP A 341 -22.11 -3.83 21.33
C TRP A 341 -20.92 -2.96 21.69
N ARG A 342 -19.85 -3.54 22.26
CA ARG A 342 -18.60 -2.85 22.56
C ARG A 342 -17.91 -2.39 21.26
N GLU A 343 -17.85 -3.24 20.25
CA GLU A 343 -17.26 -2.90 18.95
C GLU A 343 -18.03 -1.77 18.28
N LEU A 344 -19.36 -1.82 18.29
CA LEU A 344 -20.22 -0.76 17.79
C LEU A 344 -20.01 0.56 18.53
N TYR A 345 -19.92 0.52 19.88
CA TYR A 345 -19.63 1.70 20.69
C TYR A 345 -18.29 2.34 20.31
N ASN A 346 -17.26 1.54 20.09
CA ASN A 346 -15.95 2.04 19.68
C ASN A 346 -15.99 2.70 18.29
N ILE A 347 -16.76 2.16 17.36
CA ILE A 347 -16.96 2.76 16.03
C ILE A 347 -17.68 4.11 16.15
N LEU A 348 -18.72 4.18 16.96
CA LEU A 348 -19.53 5.38 17.13
C LEU A 348 -18.75 6.50 17.85
N SER A 349 -17.96 6.15 18.87
CA SER A 349 -17.25 7.13 19.70
C SER A 349 -15.95 7.62 19.05
N ALA A 350 -15.20 6.74 18.35
CA ALA A 350 -13.91 7.06 17.75
C ALA A 350 -13.99 7.38 16.24
N GLY A 351 -15.12 7.06 15.59
CA GLY A 351 -15.25 7.12 14.14
C GLY A 351 -14.55 5.98 13.38
N ASP A 352 -14.87 5.85 12.11
CA ASP A 352 -14.27 4.87 11.21
C ASP A 352 -14.16 5.45 9.79
N PRO A 353 -13.30 6.45 9.56
CA PRO A 353 -13.22 7.17 8.28
C PRO A 353 -12.89 6.26 7.10
N LYS A 354 -12.21 5.14 7.36
CA LYS A 354 -11.87 4.14 6.32
C LYS A 354 -12.90 3.02 6.22
N GLN A 355 -13.95 3.05 7.01
CA GLN A 355 -15.02 2.03 7.08
C GLN A 355 -14.51 0.59 7.27
N ARG A 356 -13.35 0.42 7.89
CA ARG A 356 -12.74 -0.90 8.12
C ARG A 356 -13.39 -1.61 9.29
N SER A 357 -13.55 -0.90 10.41
CA SER A 357 -14.19 -1.42 11.61
C SER A 357 -15.66 -1.71 11.36
N LYS A 358 -16.36 -0.83 10.65
CA LYS A 358 -17.74 -1.05 10.18
C LYS A 358 -17.85 -2.32 9.33
N ARG A 359 -16.94 -2.54 8.37
CA ARG A 359 -16.99 -3.74 7.54
C ARG A 359 -16.71 -5.01 8.33
N ALA A 360 -15.78 -4.97 9.29
CA ALA A 360 -15.48 -6.08 10.18
C ALA A 360 -16.68 -6.40 11.08
N PHE A 361 -17.27 -5.37 11.71
CA PHE A 361 -18.47 -5.48 12.50
C PHE A 361 -19.64 -6.11 11.74
N LEU A 362 -19.96 -5.60 10.54
CA LEU A 362 -21.02 -6.14 9.71
C LEU A 362 -20.74 -7.57 9.22
N ALA A 363 -19.48 -7.93 8.98
CA ALA A 363 -19.10 -9.29 8.63
C ALA A 363 -19.27 -10.25 9.83
N SER A 364 -18.85 -9.82 11.03
CA SER A 364 -19.06 -10.59 12.26
C SER A 364 -20.56 -10.79 12.58
N LEU A 365 -21.37 -9.75 12.37
CA LEU A 365 -22.81 -9.84 12.55
C LEU A 365 -23.44 -10.80 11.53
N LYS A 366 -23.07 -10.69 10.26
CA LYS A 366 -23.55 -11.59 9.20
C LYS A 366 -23.15 -13.04 9.39
N SER A 367 -21.96 -13.33 9.89
CA SER A 367 -21.55 -14.71 10.14
C SER A 367 -22.44 -15.39 11.17
N ARG A 368 -23.00 -14.64 12.12
CA ARG A 368 -23.92 -15.12 13.14
C ARG A 368 -25.39 -15.29 12.67
N LEU A 369 -25.73 -14.67 11.53
CA LEU A 369 -27.02 -14.86 10.88
C LEU A 369 -27.09 -16.17 10.09
N ASN A 370 -25.91 -16.73 9.74
CA ASN A 370 -25.79 -17.95 8.94
C ASN A 370 -25.48 -19.20 9.80
N THR A 371 -25.40 -19.04 11.10
CA THR A 371 -25.33 -20.11 12.12
C THR A 371 -26.64 -20.24 12.87
#